data_235243638fc1acde118c896720d7b6ab
#
_entry.id   235243638fc1acde118c896720d7b6ab
#
_cell.length_a   1.000
_cell.length_b   1.000
_cell.length_c   1.000
_cell.angle_alpha   90.00
_cell.angle_beta   90.00
_cell.angle_gamma   90.00
#
_symmetry.space_group_name_H-M   'P 1'
#
loop_
_entity.id
_entity.type
_entity.pdbx_description
1 polymer ?
#
loop_
_entity_poly.entity_id
_entity_poly.type
_entity_poly.pdbx_seq_one_letter_code
_entity_poly.pdbx_strand_id
1 'polypeptide(L)'
;MKENKSLQEWLGYAEQIQEDANKIILGQEKAIKLIVISLLARGHVLLEGGVGVGKTTLLQVITKLIGGEYERVEGTVDLMPNDIIYHASINAEGKPNISKGPLLKKGEDLSVFFFNEINRARPQVHSLLLRAMTEKSISAFNKDIYLPNMVVFADRNQVEKNETFELPAAARDRFMMEISIETPKDKALRDSIIFNSRFQDTSKLVKDIPIAN
;
A
#
# COMPACT_ATOMS: atom_id res chain seq x y z
N MET A 1 18.31 11.95 -20.22
CA MET A 1 18.40 10.51 -20.49
C MET A 1 18.61 9.83 -19.16
N LYS A 2 17.62 9.05 -18.66
CA LYS A 2 17.84 8.21 -17.47
C LYS A 2 18.79 7.09 -17.90
N GLU A 3 19.95 6.98 -17.27
CA GLU A 3 20.87 5.87 -17.47
C GLU A 3 20.12 4.56 -17.24
N ASN A 4 20.21 3.66 -18.21
CA ASN A 4 19.66 2.31 -18.07
C ASN A 4 20.57 1.55 -17.10
N LYS A 5 20.17 1.43 -15.85
CA LYS A 5 20.88 0.61 -14.85
C LYS A 5 21.00 -0.84 -15.40
N SER A 6 22.16 -1.44 -15.25
CA SER A 6 22.38 -2.85 -15.60
C SER A 6 21.55 -3.77 -14.70
N LEU A 7 21.36 -5.02 -15.11
CA LEU A 7 20.65 -6.01 -14.30
C LEU A 7 21.30 -6.21 -12.92
N GLN A 8 22.64 -6.14 -12.86
CA GLN A 8 23.39 -6.25 -11.61
C GLN A 8 23.14 -5.08 -10.66
N GLU A 9 23.05 -3.85 -11.19
CA GLU A 9 22.70 -2.67 -10.38
C GLU A 9 21.27 -2.74 -9.83
N TRP A 10 20.31 -3.23 -10.63
CA TRP A 10 18.95 -3.46 -10.15
C TRP A 10 18.87 -4.54 -9.08
N LEU A 11 19.67 -5.61 -9.21
CA LEU A 11 19.77 -6.67 -8.21
C LEU A 11 20.33 -6.11 -6.89
N GLY A 12 21.46 -5.39 -6.98
CA GLY A 12 22.08 -4.75 -5.82
C GLY A 12 21.13 -3.78 -5.11
N TYR A 13 20.37 -2.99 -5.87
CA TYR A 13 19.35 -2.09 -5.32
C TYR A 13 18.24 -2.84 -4.60
N ALA A 14 17.75 -3.94 -5.18
CA ALA A 14 16.73 -4.77 -4.55
C ALA A 14 17.22 -5.44 -3.25
N GLU A 15 18.46 -5.92 -3.23
CA GLU A 15 19.10 -6.49 -2.05
C GLU A 15 19.28 -5.44 -0.94
N GLN A 16 19.73 -4.24 -1.30
CA GLN A 16 19.87 -3.13 -0.37
C GLN A 16 18.54 -2.78 0.32
N ILE A 17 17.47 -2.65 -0.46
CA ILE A 17 16.12 -2.38 0.09
C ILE A 17 15.69 -3.48 1.05
N GLN A 18 15.92 -4.75 0.70
CA GLN A 18 15.56 -5.88 1.56
C GLN A 18 16.36 -5.86 2.87
N GLU A 19 17.67 -5.63 2.80
CA GLU A 19 18.53 -5.54 3.98
C GLU A 19 18.10 -4.41 4.92
N ASP A 20 17.86 -3.22 4.36
CA ASP A 20 17.47 -2.05 5.14
C ASP A 20 16.06 -2.21 5.73
N ALA A 21 15.12 -2.80 4.98
CA ALA A 21 13.81 -3.14 5.49
C ALA A 21 13.87 -4.16 6.64
N ASN A 22 14.71 -5.20 6.52
CA ASN A 22 14.88 -6.23 7.55
C ASN A 22 15.52 -5.69 8.86
N LYS A 23 16.30 -4.63 8.81
CA LYS A 23 16.81 -3.92 10.01
C LYS A 23 15.69 -3.21 10.79
N ILE A 24 14.60 -2.88 10.09
CA ILE A 24 13.50 -2.08 10.64
C ILE A 24 12.31 -2.96 10.99
N ILE A 25 11.95 -3.87 10.10
CA ILE A 25 10.81 -4.79 10.23
C ILE A 25 11.36 -6.18 10.54
N LEU A 26 11.09 -6.66 11.73
CA LEU A 26 11.64 -7.93 12.21
C LEU A 26 10.70 -9.11 11.90
N GLY A 27 11.27 -10.22 11.45
CA GLY A 27 10.56 -11.50 11.26
C GLY A 27 9.61 -11.54 10.06
N GLN A 28 9.84 -10.66 9.05
CA GLN A 28 9.03 -10.59 7.84
C GLN A 28 9.88 -10.69 6.56
N GLU A 29 11.00 -11.39 6.63
CA GLU A 29 12.01 -11.44 5.55
C GLU A 29 11.40 -11.91 4.22
N LYS A 30 10.55 -12.95 4.29
CA LYS A 30 9.84 -13.48 3.12
C LYS A 30 8.86 -12.46 2.54
N ALA A 31 8.08 -11.81 3.38
CA ALA A 31 7.11 -10.80 2.94
C ALA A 31 7.82 -9.58 2.33
N ILE A 32 8.89 -9.09 2.95
CA ILE A 32 9.74 -8.00 2.43
C ILE A 32 10.24 -8.36 1.04
N LYS A 33 10.84 -9.54 0.87
CA LYS A 33 11.34 -10.00 -0.43
C LYS A 33 10.26 -10.02 -1.50
N LEU A 34 9.09 -10.58 -1.21
CA LEU A 34 7.99 -10.67 -2.17
C LEU A 34 7.40 -9.29 -2.51
N ILE A 35 7.32 -8.37 -1.53
CA ILE A 35 6.87 -6.99 -1.76
C ILE A 35 7.87 -6.26 -2.66
N VAL A 36 9.17 -6.37 -2.43
CA VAL A 36 10.19 -5.76 -3.28
C VAL A 36 10.11 -6.30 -4.70
N ILE A 37 9.96 -7.61 -4.88
CA ILE A 37 9.75 -8.22 -6.20
C ILE A 37 8.50 -7.64 -6.88
N SER A 38 7.38 -7.52 -6.17
CA SER A 38 6.14 -7.01 -6.75
C SER A 38 6.26 -5.54 -7.16
N LEU A 39 6.96 -4.71 -6.41
CA LEU A 39 7.21 -3.31 -6.76
C LEU A 39 8.06 -3.19 -8.03
N LEU A 40 9.14 -3.95 -8.13
CA LEU A 40 10.01 -3.97 -9.32
C LEU A 40 9.26 -4.51 -10.55
N ALA A 41 8.40 -5.52 -10.37
CA ALA A 41 7.55 -6.07 -11.44
C ALA A 41 6.30 -5.22 -11.73
N ARG A 42 6.05 -4.14 -10.94
CA ARG A 42 4.82 -3.30 -10.99
C ARG A 42 3.54 -4.13 -10.85
N GLY A 43 3.61 -5.24 -10.11
CA GLY A 43 2.50 -6.14 -9.84
C GLY A 43 1.74 -5.74 -8.59
N HIS A 44 0.41 -5.77 -8.64
CA HIS A 44 -0.44 -5.53 -7.48
C HIS A 44 -0.44 -6.75 -6.55
N VAL A 45 -0.64 -6.53 -5.24
CA VAL A 45 -0.52 -7.57 -4.23
C VAL A 45 -1.73 -7.58 -3.30
N LEU A 46 -2.23 -8.77 -3.01
CA LEU A 46 -3.18 -9.00 -1.94
C LEU A 46 -2.45 -9.46 -0.69
N LEU A 47 -2.60 -8.73 0.41
CA LEU A 47 -2.02 -9.08 1.70
C LEU A 47 -3.05 -9.83 2.56
N GLU A 48 -2.62 -10.91 3.18
CA GLU A 48 -3.39 -11.61 4.19
C GLU A 48 -2.69 -11.51 5.54
N GLY A 49 -3.46 -11.26 6.58
CA GLY A 49 -2.92 -11.22 7.94
C GLY A 49 -3.87 -10.57 8.91
N GLY A 50 -3.75 -10.93 10.17
CA GLY A 50 -4.57 -10.36 11.25
C GLY A 50 -4.40 -8.86 11.43
N VAL A 51 -5.22 -8.30 12.31
CA VAL A 51 -5.08 -6.91 12.75
C VAL A 51 -3.80 -6.78 13.59
N GLY A 52 -3.09 -5.67 13.44
CA GLY A 52 -1.91 -5.37 14.27
C GLY A 52 -0.60 -6.06 13.86
N VAL A 53 -0.57 -6.87 12.80
CA VAL A 53 0.67 -7.55 12.35
C VAL A 53 1.67 -6.64 11.63
N GLY A 54 1.41 -5.34 11.55
CA GLY A 54 2.36 -4.35 11.02
C GLY A 54 2.32 -4.14 9.50
N LYS A 55 1.25 -4.55 8.80
CA LYS A 55 1.11 -4.37 7.33
C LYS A 55 1.35 -2.93 6.87
N THR A 56 0.69 -1.98 7.51
CA THR A 56 0.83 -0.54 7.21
C THR A 56 2.27 -0.06 7.36
N THR A 57 2.90 -0.38 8.48
CA THR A 57 4.30 0.01 8.77
C THR A 57 5.25 -0.61 7.76
N LEU A 58 5.09 -1.87 7.44
CA LEU A 58 5.88 -2.58 6.44
C LEU A 58 5.83 -1.87 5.08
N LEU A 59 4.64 -1.56 4.58
CA LEU A 59 4.48 -0.87 3.31
C LEU A 59 5.05 0.55 3.33
N GLN A 60 4.87 1.30 4.41
CA GLN A 60 5.44 2.64 4.57
C GLN A 60 6.97 2.62 4.57
N VAL A 61 7.57 1.66 5.28
CA VAL A 61 9.02 1.48 5.32
C VAL A 61 9.56 1.22 3.91
N ILE A 62 9.01 0.23 3.22
CA ILE A 62 9.48 -0.13 1.87
C ILE A 62 9.25 1.01 0.88
N THR A 63 8.09 1.68 0.94
CA THR A 63 7.81 2.82 0.04
C THR A 63 8.82 3.94 0.25
N LYS A 64 9.18 4.21 1.51
CA LYS A 64 10.17 5.24 1.81
C LYS A 64 11.57 4.85 1.35
N LEU A 65 11.97 3.60 1.52
CA LEU A 65 13.27 3.10 1.05
C LEU A 65 13.44 3.25 -0.46
N ILE A 66 12.37 3.04 -1.24
CA ILE A 66 12.40 3.24 -2.71
C ILE A 66 12.26 4.71 -3.13
N GLY A 67 12.12 5.64 -2.19
CA GLY A 67 11.89 7.06 -2.48
C GLY A 67 10.51 7.36 -3.10
N GLY A 68 9.53 6.48 -2.89
CA GLY A 68 8.19 6.59 -3.46
C GLY A 68 7.20 7.32 -2.55
N GLU A 69 6.06 7.73 -3.15
CA GLU A 69 4.94 8.31 -2.42
C GLU A 69 3.91 7.23 -2.02
N TYR A 70 3.40 7.35 -0.81
CA TYR A 70 2.45 6.43 -0.19
C TYR A 70 1.15 7.12 0.14
N GLU A 71 0.04 6.48 -0.20
CA GLU A 71 -1.30 6.86 0.29
C GLU A 71 -2.07 5.62 0.73
N ARG A 72 -3.00 5.80 1.65
CA ARG A 72 -3.81 4.74 2.23
C ARG A 72 -5.29 5.12 2.26
N VAL A 73 -6.14 4.11 2.08
CA VAL A 73 -7.57 4.19 2.37
C VAL A 73 -7.99 3.00 3.23
N GLU A 74 -8.98 3.22 4.09
CA GLU A 74 -9.63 2.20 4.90
C GLU A 74 -10.93 1.76 4.25
N GLY A 75 -11.10 0.46 4.05
CA GLY A 75 -12.36 -0.12 3.59
C GLY A 75 -13.41 -0.06 4.68
N THR A 76 -14.54 0.55 4.38
CA THR A 76 -15.73 0.56 5.23
C THR A 76 -16.97 0.40 4.37
N VAL A 77 -18.08 -0.02 4.99
CA VAL A 77 -19.38 -0.16 4.29
C VAL A 77 -19.93 1.17 3.75
N ASP A 78 -19.49 2.28 4.33
CA ASP A 78 -19.93 3.62 3.93
C ASP A 78 -19.01 4.29 2.91
N LEU A 79 -17.83 3.72 2.66
CA LEU A 79 -16.89 4.26 1.69
C LEU A 79 -17.49 4.26 0.30
N MET A 80 -17.52 5.44 -0.31
CA MET A 80 -18.00 5.63 -1.68
C MET A 80 -16.83 5.79 -2.66
N PRO A 81 -17.00 5.44 -3.95
CA PRO A 81 -15.97 5.62 -4.96
C PRO A 81 -15.41 7.05 -5.02
N ASN A 82 -16.28 8.04 -4.84
CA ASN A 82 -15.88 9.45 -4.88
C ASN A 82 -14.94 9.83 -3.73
N ASP A 83 -15.10 9.24 -2.55
CA ASP A 83 -14.25 9.55 -1.38
C ASP A 83 -12.78 9.20 -1.64
N ILE A 84 -12.54 8.24 -2.53
CA ILE A 84 -11.19 7.84 -2.94
C ILE A 84 -10.60 8.80 -3.98
N ILE A 85 -11.47 9.42 -4.81
CA ILE A 85 -11.07 10.29 -5.91
C ILE A 85 -11.00 11.75 -5.46
N TYR A 86 -12.04 12.25 -4.78
CA TYR A 86 -12.12 13.65 -4.32
C TYR A 86 -13.05 13.80 -3.13
N HIS A 87 -12.82 14.85 -2.37
CA HIS A 87 -13.73 15.31 -1.33
C HIS A 87 -14.32 16.67 -1.74
N ALA A 88 -15.64 16.78 -1.71
CA ALA A 88 -16.34 18.03 -1.90
C ALA A 88 -16.75 18.59 -0.51
N SER A 89 -16.42 19.82 -0.26
CA SER A 89 -16.77 20.54 0.97
C SER A 89 -17.22 21.97 0.65
N ILE A 90 -17.85 22.63 1.60
CA ILE A 90 -18.16 24.06 1.51
C ILE A 90 -17.14 24.77 2.41
N ASN A 91 -16.45 25.77 1.86
CA ASN A 91 -15.49 26.55 2.64
C ASN A 91 -16.22 27.55 3.58
N ALA A 92 -15.47 28.23 4.45
CA ALA A 92 -16.01 29.21 5.40
C ALA A 92 -16.74 30.38 4.73
N GLU A 93 -16.51 30.61 3.43
CA GLU A 93 -17.15 31.64 2.62
C GLU A 93 -18.42 31.15 1.90
N GLY A 94 -18.87 29.92 2.16
CA GLY A 94 -20.03 29.32 1.51
C GLY A 94 -19.79 28.84 0.08
N LYS A 95 -18.54 28.80 -0.41
CA LYS A 95 -18.20 28.37 -1.77
C LYS A 95 -17.85 26.89 -1.80
N PRO A 96 -18.19 26.16 -2.89
CA PRO A 96 -17.74 24.79 -3.08
C PRO A 96 -16.21 24.72 -3.13
N ASN A 97 -15.64 23.81 -2.33
CA ASN A 97 -14.22 23.47 -2.34
C ASN A 97 -14.06 21.99 -2.67
N ILE A 98 -13.24 21.68 -3.66
CA ILE A 98 -12.97 20.31 -4.08
C ILE A 98 -11.50 20.03 -3.86
N SER A 99 -11.20 19.02 -3.04
CA SER A 99 -9.85 18.53 -2.79
C SER A 99 -9.68 17.12 -3.37
N LYS A 100 -8.47 16.79 -3.81
CA LYS A 100 -8.14 15.46 -4.31
C LYS A 100 -8.23 14.44 -3.19
N GLY A 101 -8.90 13.32 -3.45
CA GLY A 101 -8.93 12.15 -2.56
C GLY A 101 -7.61 11.38 -2.55
N PRO A 102 -7.49 10.35 -1.70
CA PRO A 102 -6.24 9.61 -1.50
C PRO A 102 -5.60 9.09 -2.79
N LEU A 103 -6.40 8.60 -3.73
CA LEU A 103 -5.88 8.04 -4.97
C LEU A 103 -5.24 9.08 -5.91
N LEU A 104 -5.72 10.33 -5.86
CA LEU A 104 -5.25 11.39 -6.75
C LEU A 104 -4.35 12.43 -6.07
N LYS A 105 -4.20 12.35 -4.75
CA LYS A 105 -3.50 13.35 -3.96
C LYS A 105 -2.03 13.51 -4.35
N LYS A 106 -1.35 12.41 -4.68
CA LYS A 106 0.06 12.36 -5.10
C LYS A 106 0.24 12.37 -6.62
N GLY A 107 -0.84 12.20 -7.39
CA GLY A 107 -0.79 12.20 -8.86
C GLY A 107 0.13 11.10 -9.39
N GLU A 108 0.98 11.45 -10.36
CA GLU A 108 1.90 10.51 -11.02
C GLU A 108 3.02 9.99 -10.11
N ASP A 109 3.30 10.68 -8.99
CA ASP A 109 4.34 10.28 -8.02
C ASP A 109 3.85 9.15 -7.09
N LEU A 110 2.53 8.85 -7.07
CA LEU A 110 1.98 7.78 -6.25
C LEU A 110 2.60 6.43 -6.64
N SER A 111 3.39 5.86 -5.74
CA SER A 111 4.09 4.60 -5.94
C SER A 111 3.38 3.44 -5.26
N VAL A 112 2.89 3.64 -4.05
CA VAL A 112 2.16 2.63 -3.28
C VAL A 112 0.82 3.18 -2.83
N PHE A 113 -0.25 2.52 -3.26
CA PHE A 113 -1.60 2.74 -2.77
C PHE A 113 -2.04 1.54 -1.93
N PHE A 114 -2.23 1.75 -0.63
CA PHE A 114 -2.65 0.70 0.29
C PHE A 114 -4.15 0.79 0.56
N PHE A 115 -4.87 -0.24 0.12
CA PHE A 115 -6.29 -0.41 0.44
C PHE A 115 -6.42 -1.37 1.63
N ASN A 116 -6.58 -0.84 2.82
CA ASN A 116 -6.74 -1.64 4.03
C ASN A 116 -8.18 -2.17 4.14
N GLU A 117 -8.36 -3.44 4.51
CA GLU A 117 -9.65 -4.11 4.66
C GLU A 117 -10.57 -3.98 3.43
N ILE A 118 -10.06 -4.31 2.24
CA ILE A 118 -10.78 -4.17 0.97
C ILE A 118 -12.11 -4.92 0.98
N ASN A 119 -12.19 -6.03 1.69
CA ASN A 119 -13.40 -6.85 1.81
C ASN A 119 -14.54 -6.17 2.60
N ARG A 120 -14.30 -5.06 3.31
CA ARG A 120 -15.35 -4.26 3.95
C ARG A 120 -15.92 -3.20 3.02
N ALA A 121 -15.24 -2.87 1.93
CA ALA A 121 -15.73 -1.90 0.96
C ALA A 121 -16.74 -2.52 -0.01
N ARG A 122 -17.71 -1.72 -0.44
CA ARG A 122 -18.75 -2.15 -1.37
C ARG A 122 -18.19 -2.51 -2.75
N PRO A 123 -18.87 -3.36 -3.54
CA PRO A 123 -18.43 -3.76 -4.88
C PRO A 123 -18.17 -2.60 -5.85
N GLN A 124 -18.85 -1.46 -5.70
CA GLN A 124 -18.62 -0.26 -6.51
C GLN A 124 -17.20 0.30 -6.30
N VAL A 125 -16.72 0.26 -5.06
CA VAL A 125 -15.36 0.68 -4.70
C VAL A 125 -14.32 -0.30 -5.26
N HIS A 126 -14.61 -1.60 -5.18
CA HIS A 126 -13.77 -2.62 -5.81
C HIS A 126 -13.64 -2.38 -7.31
N SER A 127 -14.76 -2.10 -8.01
CA SER A 127 -14.78 -1.85 -9.46
C SER A 127 -13.93 -0.64 -9.85
N LEU A 128 -13.99 0.45 -9.07
CA LEU A 128 -13.15 1.63 -9.26
C LEU A 128 -11.67 1.28 -9.15
N LEU A 129 -11.29 0.58 -8.06
CA LEU A 129 -9.89 0.22 -7.82
C LEU A 129 -9.35 -0.70 -8.90
N LEU A 130 -10.12 -1.71 -9.28
CA LEU A 130 -9.73 -2.67 -10.32
C LEU A 130 -9.54 -2.00 -11.68
N ARG A 131 -10.38 -1.01 -12.00
CA ARG A 131 -10.22 -0.19 -13.19
C ARG A 131 -8.93 0.61 -13.13
N ALA A 132 -8.66 1.30 -12.02
CA ALA A 132 -7.42 2.05 -11.82
C ALA A 132 -6.16 1.16 -11.92
N MET A 133 -6.23 -0.07 -11.42
CA MET A 133 -5.15 -1.06 -11.52
C MET A 133 -4.86 -1.45 -12.98
N THR A 134 -5.91 -1.65 -13.76
CA THR A 134 -5.80 -2.13 -15.14
C THR A 134 -5.43 -1.00 -16.11
N GLU A 135 -6.11 0.14 -16.01
CA GLU A 135 -5.96 1.26 -16.95
C GLU A 135 -4.81 2.20 -16.58
N LYS A 136 -4.27 2.09 -15.34
CA LYS A 136 -3.28 3.02 -14.77
C LYS A 136 -3.73 4.48 -14.86
N SER A 137 -5.04 4.70 -14.84
CA SER A 137 -5.66 6.03 -14.93
C SER A 137 -7.03 6.05 -14.26
N ILE A 138 -7.48 7.24 -13.94
CA ILE A 138 -8.84 7.51 -13.44
C ILE A 138 -9.38 8.73 -14.16
N SER A 139 -10.63 8.61 -14.65
CA SER A 139 -11.37 9.74 -15.20
C SER A 139 -12.01 10.53 -14.04
N ALA A 140 -11.55 11.75 -13.82
CA ALA A 140 -12.10 12.68 -12.83
C ALA A 140 -12.03 14.11 -13.35
N PHE A 141 -12.99 14.96 -12.99
CA PHE A 141 -13.02 16.37 -13.39
C PHE A 141 -12.94 16.59 -14.92
N ASN A 142 -13.60 15.75 -15.70
CA ASN A 142 -13.55 15.73 -17.17
C ASN A 142 -12.14 15.56 -17.77
N LYS A 143 -11.25 14.89 -17.03
CA LYS A 143 -9.88 14.58 -17.44
C LYS A 143 -9.51 13.19 -17.03
N ASP A 144 -8.65 12.56 -17.82
CA ASP A 144 -7.97 11.34 -17.42
C ASP A 144 -6.70 11.69 -16.65
N ILE A 145 -6.60 11.18 -15.42
CA ILE A 145 -5.46 11.38 -14.53
C ILE A 145 -4.69 10.06 -14.50
N TYR A 146 -3.45 10.10 -14.96
CA TYR A 146 -2.60 8.93 -15.05
C TYR A 146 -1.88 8.64 -13.73
N LEU A 147 -1.75 7.35 -13.42
CA LEU A 147 -1.09 6.82 -12.22
C LEU A 147 -0.07 5.75 -12.63
N PRO A 148 0.95 6.11 -13.46
CA PRO A 148 1.81 5.15 -14.15
C PRO A 148 2.66 4.30 -13.21
N ASN A 149 3.01 4.85 -12.05
CA ASN A 149 3.90 4.21 -11.08
C ASN A 149 3.16 3.44 -9.98
N MET A 150 1.83 3.58 -9.91
CA MET A 150 1.03 3.04 -8.82
C MET A 150 1.04 1.52 -8.79
N VAL A 151 1.42 0.97 -7.64
CA VAL A 151 1.21 -0.42 -7.25
C VAL A 151 0.19 -0.44 -6.11
N VAL A 152 -0.85 -1.25 -6.27
CA VAL A 152 -1.89 -1.42 -5.25
C VAL A 152 -1.52 -2.60 -4.37
N PHE A 153 -1.49 -2.34 -3.07
CA PHE A 153 -1.54 -3.35 -2.04
C PHE A 153 -2.92 -3.29 -1.41
N ALA A 154 -3.65 -4.38 -1.45
CA ALA A 154 -4.92 -4.50 -0.75
C ALA A 154 -4.78 -5.54 0.33
N ASP A 155 -5.40 -5.35 1.49
CA ASP A 155 -5.45 -6.41 2.47
C ASP A 155 -6.88 -6.89 2.72
N ARG A 156 -6.98 -8.13 3.16
CA ARG A 156 -8.20 -8.70 3.67
C ARG A 156 -7.97 -9.30 5.05
N ASN A 157 -8.92 -9.11 5.94
CA ASN A 157 -8.97 -9.78 7.21
C ASN A 157 -9.89 -11.01 7.09
N GLN A 158 -9.37 -12.21 7.36
CA GLN A 158 -10.17 -13.46 7.26
C GLN A 158 -11.10 -13.70 8.44
N VAL A 159 -10.92 -13.00 9.55
CA VAL A 159 -11.58 -13.33 10.82
C VAL A 159 -13.01 -12.80 10.89
N GLU A 160 -13.32 -11.72 10.19
CA GLU A 160 -14.66 -11.12 10.21
C GLU A 160 -15.49 -11.57 9.01
N LYS A 161 -16.27 -12.64 9.18
CA LYS A 161 -17.20 -13.13 8.14
C LYS A 161 -18.52 -12.32 8.07
N ASN A 162 -18.83 -11.56 9.08
CA ASN A 162 -20.01 -10.71 9.12
C ASN A 162 -19.65 -9.31 8.57
N GLU A 163 -20.46 -8.77 7.68
CA GLU A 163 -20.27 -7.44 7.06
C GLU A 163 -19.09 -7.34 6.07
N THR A 164 -18.81 -8.41 5.35
CA THR A 164 -17.76 -8.39 4.31
C THR A 164 -18.31 -8.73 2.94
N PHE A 165 -17.74 -8.12 1.93
CA PHE A 165 -18.00 -8.42 0.52
C PHE A 165 -16.84 -9.27 -0.01
N GLU A 166 -17.13 -10.45 -0.51
CA GLU A 166 -16.09 -11.26 -1.15
C GLU A 166 -15.55 -10.57 -2.41
N LEU A 167 -14.23 -10.60 -2.56
CA LEU A 167 -13.60 -10.19 -3.82
C LEU A 167 -13.93 -11.22 -4.90
N PRO A 168 -14.60 -10.83 -5.99
CA PRO A 168 -14.84 -11.74 -7.11
C PRO A 168 -13.54 -12.37 -7.63
N ALA A 169 -13.61 -13.58 -8.17
CA ALA A 169 -12.43 -14.27 -8.73
C ALA A 169 -11.71 -13.40 -9.78
N ALA A 170 -12.47 -12.73 -10.66
CA ALA A 170 -11.91 -11.81 -11.64
C ALA A 170 -11.20 -10.59 -11.03
N ALA A 171 -11.53 -10.21 -9.80
CA ALA A 171 -10.83 -9.18 -9.06
C ALA A 171 -9.51 -9.69 -8.49
N ARG A 172 -9.52 -10.90 -7.93
CA ARG A 172 -8.32 -11.55 -7.38
C ARG A 172 -7.27 -11.84 -8.46
N ASP A 173 -7.70 -12.18 -9.66
CA ASP A 173 -6.82 -12.42 -10.81
C ASP A 173 -5.98 -11.21 -11.24
N ARG A 174 -6.34 -10.01 -10.81
CA ARG A 174 -5.55 -8.79 -11.05
C ARG A 174 -4.39 -8.59 -10.09
N PHE A 175 -4.36 -9.34 -9.01
CA PHE A 175 -3.22 -9.34 -8.09
C PHE A 175 -2.20 -10.38 -8.53
N MET A 176 -0.95 -9.96 -8.69
CA MET A 176 0.16 -10.81 -9.11
C MET A 176 0.44 -11.92 -8.11
N MET A 177 0.26 -11.64 -6.82
CA MET A 177 0.47 -12.60 -5.74
C MET A 177 -0.35 -12.26 -4.51
N GLU A 178 -0.51 -13.27 -3.66
CA GLU A 178 -1.05 -13.15 -2.31
C GLU A 178 0.08 -13.40 -1.30
N ILE A 179 0.26 -12.49 -0.34
CA ILE A 179 1.33 -12.55 0.65
C ILE A 179 0.72 -12.61 2.04
N SER A 180 1.02 -13.70 2.76
CA SER A 180 0.62 -13.83 4.17
C SER A 180 1.63 -13.11 5.06
N ILE A 181 1.11 -12.27 5.96
CA ILE A 181 1.87 -11.56 6.98
C ILE A 181 1.40 -12.07 8.34
N GLU A 182 2.27 -12.78 9.04
CA GLU A 182 1.97 -13.40 10.32
C GLU A 182 2.81 -12.76 11.44
N THR A 183 2.30 -12.86 12.67
CA THR A 183 3.11 -12.51 13.83
C THR A 183 4.29 -13.48 13.93
N PRO A 184 5.52 -12.99 14.17
CA PRO A 184 6.69 -13.86 14.32
C PRO A 184 6.46 -14.98 15.35
N LYS A 185 6.81 -16.23 15.01
CA LYS A 185 6.61 -17.37 15.91
C LYS A 185 7.67 -17.43 17.01
N ASP A 186 8.85 -16.87 16.76
CA ASP A 186 9.94 -16.80 17.73
C ASP A 186 9.57 -15.87 18.89
N LYS A 187 9.65 -16.41 20.12
CA LYS A 187 9.33 -15.67 21.34
C LYS A 187 10.31 -14.52 21.58
N ALA A 188 11.61 -14.76 21.42
CA ALA A 188 12.63 -13.74 21.65
C ALA A 188 12.45 -12.55 20.71
N LEU A 189 12.09 -12.84 19.45
CA LEU A 189 11.79 -11.80 18.46
C LEU A 189 10.54 -11.00 18.81
N ARG A 190 9.47 -11.66 19.26
CA ARG A 190 8.24 -10.97 19.75
C ARG A 190 8.53 -10.10 20.96
N ASP A 191 9.28 -10.62 21.93
CA ASP A 191 9.67 -9.88 23.13
C ASP A 191 10.50 -8.63 22.73
N SER A 192 11.40 -8.76 21.78
CA SER A 192 12.17 -7.64 21.23
C SER A 192 11.26 -6.57 20.60
N ILE A 193 10.24 -6.95 19.85
CA ILE A 193 9.28 -5.99 19.27
C ILE A 193 8.46 -5.28 20.35
N ILE A 194 8.01 -6.01 21.37
CA ILE A 194 7.13 -5.47 22.42
C ILE A 194 7.87 -4.53 23.37
N PHE A 195 9.08 -4.90 23.80
CA PHE A 195 9.80 -4.20 24.86
C PHE A 195 10.80 -3.15 24.36
N ASN A 196 11.14 -3.15 23.08
CA ASN A 196 12.04 -2.14 22.52
C ASN A 196 11.24 -0.87 22.17
N SER A 197 11.57 0.23 22.83
CA SER A 197 10.94 1.54 22.63
C SER A 197 10.96 2.05 21.20
N ARG A 198 11.91 1.57 20.37
CA ARG A 198 12.01 1.88 18.95
C ARG A 198 10.74 1.49 18.17
N PHE A 199 10.07 0.41 18.56
CA PHE A 199 8.88 -0.09 17.86
C PHE A 199 7.57 0.47 18.43
N GLN A 200 7.61 1.25 19.52
CA GLN A 200 6.42 1.85 20.12
C GLN A 200 5.87 3.05 19.33
N ASP A 201 6.75 3.75 18.59
CA ASP A 201 6.37 4.88 17.75
C ASP A 201 6.74 4.62 16.29
N THR A 202 5.82 3.98 15.57
CA THR A 202 6.00 3.64 14.15
C THR A 202 6.16 4.87 13.24
N SER A 203 5.62 6.03 13.64
CA SER A 203 5.75 7.26 12.86
C SER A 203 7.18 7.82 12.92
N LYS A 204 7.86 7.72 14.06
CA LYS A 204 9.29 8.04 14.16
C LYS A 204 10.12 7.03 13.40
N LEU A 205 9.83 5.75 13.56
CA LEU A 205 10.52 4.68 12.85
C LEU A 205 10.58 4.93 11.34
N VAL A 206 9.46 5.35 10.74
CA VAL A 206 9.36 5.63 9.30
C VAL A 206 10.05 6.95 8.91
N LYS A 207 10.04 7.97 9.78
CA LYS A 207 10.64 9.28 9.46
C LYS A 207 12.15 9.22 9.28
N ASP A 208 12.83 8.43 10.07
CA ASP A 208 14.30 8.37 10.15
C ASP A 208 14.94 7.41 9.14
N ILE A 209 14.15 6.83 8.23
CA ILE A 209 14.63 5.91 7.20
C ILE A 209 15.36 6.68 6.10
N PRO A 210 16.62 6.34 5.77
CA PRO A 210 17.28 6.87 4.58
C PRO A 210 16.63 6.32 3.31
N ILE A 211 16.60 7.13 2.25
CA ILE A 211 16.23 6.65 0.92
C ILE A 211 17.39 5.82 0.37
N ALA A 212 17.12 4.65 -0.19
CA ALA A 212 18.12 3.83 -0.85
C ALA A 212 18.67 4.56 -2.10
N ASN A 213 19.97 4.66 -2.23
CA ASN A 213 20.65 5.36 -3.31
C ASN A 213 20.91 4.44 -4.52
#